data_dd9e7975fe602dc56b6e5ac3dbc78552
#
_entry.id   dd9e7975fe602dc56b6e5ac3dbc78552
#
_cell.length_a   1.000
_cell.length_b   1.000
_cell.length_c   1.000
_cell.angle_alpha   90.00
_cell.angle_beta   90.00
_cell.angle_gamma   90.00
#
_symmetry.space_group_name_H-M   'P 1'
#
loop_
_entity.id
_entity.type
_entity.pdbx_description
1 polymer ?
#
loop_
_entity_poly.entity_id
_entity_poly.type
_entity_poly.pdbx_seq_one_letter_code
_entity_poly.pdbx_strand_id
1 'polypeptide(L)'
;MKLQNDTFLRALCKLPTDYTPIWLMRQAGRYLPEYRQTRSEAGSFMGLATNPHYACEVTLQPVDRYPLDAAILFSDILTIPDAMGLGLSFVAGEGPKFAKPVQGEAAVKALYVPDPSDKLKYVTDAVCEIKRALNNRIPLIGFSGSPFTLACYMVEGGSSSNYRKVKEMMYRRPDLFNEILEKNTDAVIAYLNAQIESGVDAVMVFDTWGGTLSHEAYLKFSLPCLKRIVNSVKRERHGQKIPSIVFTKGCAPWVKEISEIGADAIGLDLTVSLGEVRALTQDKVALQGNLDPSVLFAGEDVVRQEARKVIEDFGYVGNGGHVFNLGHGIDKDTDPEVVAALVDEVHSYSRKFHSR
;
A
#
# COMPACT_ATOMS: atom_id res chain seq x y z
N MET A 1 4.67 -15.97 -18.57
CA MET A 1 3.45 -16.83 -18.55
C MET A 1 2.26 -15.95 -18.22
N LYS A 2 1.07 -16.25 -18.79
CA LYS A 2 -0.15 -15.45 -18.56
C LYS A 2 -0.72 -15.75 -17.16
N LEU A 3 -1.22 -14.72 -16.45
CA LEU A 3 -1.95 -14.89 -15.20
C LEU A 3 -3.25 -15.66 -15.42
N GLN A 4 -3.63 -16.51 -14.46
CA GLN A 4 -4.91 -17.21 -14.47
C GLN A 4 -6.07 -16.25 -14.17
N ASN A 5 -5.84 -15.31 -13.22
CA ASN A 5 -6.75 -14.20 -12.92
C ASN A 5 -5.98 -12.88 -13.02
N ASP A 6 -6.30 -12.06 -14.00
CA ASP A 6 -5.74 -10.74 -14.23
C ASP A 6 -6.74 -9.60 -13.94
N THR A 7 -7.90 -9.93 -13.35
CA THR A 7 -9.01 -8.99 -13.11
C THR A 7 -8.58 -7.73 -12.39
N PHE A 8 -7.72 -7.86 -11.36
CA PHE A 8 -7.16 -6.72 -10.64
C PHE A 8 -6.35 -5.77 -11.57
N LEU A 9 -5.44 -6.31 -12.38
CA LEU A 9 -4.64 -5.49 -13.31
C LEU A 9 -5.50 -4.83 -14.38
N ARG A 10 -6.52 -5.55 -14.87
CA ARG A 10 -7.49 -5.02 -15.84
C ARG A 10 -8.26 -3.85 -15.23
N ALA A 11 -8.75 -3.97 -13.99
CA ALA A 11 -9.44 -2.90 -13.29
C ALA A 11 -8.54 -1.66 -13.11
N LEU A 12 -7.28 -1.82 -12.68
CA LEU A 12 -6.32 -0.72 -12.57
C LEU A 12 -6.04 -0.03 -13.92
N CYS A 13 -6.04 -0.79 -15.01
CA CYS A 13 -5.83 -0.26 -16.36
C CYS A 13 -7.13 0.22 -17.02
N LYS A 14 -8.25 0.23 -16.28
CA LYS A 14 -9.59 0.61 -16.79
C LYS A 14 -10.02 -0.21 -18.00
N LEU A 15 -9.72 -1.50 -17.98
CA LEU A 15 -10.18 -2.48 -18.96
C LEU A 15 -11.42 -3.20 -18.41
N PRO A 16 -12.34 -3.68 -19.28
CA PRO A 16 -13.53 -4.39 -18.85
C PRO A 16 -13.23 -5.60 -17.95
N THR A 17 -14.01 -5.78 -16.90
CA THR A 17 -13.93 -6.91 -15.97
C THR A 17 -15.33 -7.48 -15.74
N ASP A 18 -15.44 -8.75 -15.34
CA ASP A 18 -16.72 -9.42 -15.12
C ASP A 18 -17.30 -9.17 -13.73
N TYR A 19 -16.47 -8.67 -12.81
CA TYR A 19 -16.78 -8.34 -11.43
C TYR A 19 -15.72 -7.38 -10.88
N THR A 20 -16.01 -6.74 -9.75
CA THR A 20 -15.04 -5.87 -9.04
C THR A 20 -14.01 -6.71 -8.31
N PRO A 21 -12.72 -6.65 -8.67
CA PRO A 21 -11.67 -7.39 -7.96
C PRO A 21 -11.47 -6.86 -6.55
N ILE A 22 -11.07 -7.75 -5.64
CA ILE A 22 -10.83 -7.44 -4.24
C ILE A 22 -9.46 -7.95 -3.77
N TRP A 23 -8.76 -7.11 -3.03
CA TRP A 23 -7.68 -7.45 -2.12
C TRP A 23 -7.80 -6.56 -0.88
N LEU A 24 -7.11 -6.89 0.22
CA LEU A 24 -7.31 -6.17 1.47
C LEU A 24 -5.98 -5.69 2.05
N MET A 25 -5.89 -4.41 2.41
CA MET A 25 -4.74 -3.89 3.15
C MET A 25 -4.55 -4.67 4.45
N ARG A 26 -3.31 -5.16 4.68
CA ARG A 26 -2.95 -6.06 5.78
C ARG A 26 -3.64 -7.41 5.73
N GLN A 27 -3.98 -7.92 4.54
CA GLN A 27 -4.59 -9.24 4.35
C GLN A 27 -3.75 -10.37 4.97
N ALA A 28 -2.41 -10.30 4.93
CA ALA A 28 -1.53 -11.10 5.76
C ALA A 28 -1.38 -10.40 7.13
N GLY A 29 -1.99 -10.93 8.16
CA GLY A 29 -2.05 -10.24 9.43
C GLY A 29 -2.48 -11.09 10.63
N ARG A 30 -2.33 -10.54 11.81
CA ARG A 30 -2.59 -11.21 13.10
C ARG A 30 -4.01 -11.71 13.31
N TYR A 31 -4.97 -11.30 12.49
CA TYR A 31 -6.33 -11.84 12.54
C TYR A 31 -6.38 -13.31 12.07
N LEU A 32 -5.43 -13.74 11.21
CA LEU A 32 -5.30 -15.11 10.73
C LEU A 32 -4.59 -16.00 11.77
N PRO A 33 -5.16 -17.17 12.15
CA PRO A 33 -4.50 -18.13 13.05
C PRO A 33 -3.15 -18.61 12.51
N GLU A 34 -3.10 -18.96 11.22
CA GLU A 34 -1.89 -19.41 10.52
C GLU A 34 -0.79 -18.35 10.53
N TYR A 35 -1.12 -17.08 10.35
CA TYR A 35 -0.16 -16.00 10.47
C TYR A 35 0.43 -15.91 11.88
N ARG A 36 -0.40 -16.04 12.93
CA ARG A 36 0.08 -16.01 14.31
C ARG A 36 1.06 -17.15 14.61
N GLN A 37 0.81 -18.34 14.03
CA GLN A 37 1.71 -19.47 14.14
C GLN A 37 3.07 -19.16 13.51
N THR A 38 3.11 -18.83 12.21
CA THR A 38 4.35 -18.49 11.49
C THR A 38 5.09 -17.33 12.17
N ARG A 39 4.35 -16.33 12.69
CA ARG A 39 4.91 -15.21 13.43
C ARG A 39 5.60 -15.65 14.73
N SER A 40 5.05 -16.62 15.43
CA SER A 40 5.64 -17.21 16.65
C SER A 40 6.92 -17.96 16.31
N GLU A 41 6.93 -18.76 15.25
CA GLU A 41 8.10 -19.51 14.77
C GLU A 41 9.24 -18.58 14.36
N ALA A 42 8.93 -17.47 13.68
CA ALA A 42 9.89 -16.45 13.29
C ALA A 42 10.47 -15.64 14.48
N GLY A 43 9.89 -15.75 15.66
CA GLY A 43 10.34 -15.15 16.91
C GLY A 43 10.15 -13.63 17.02
N SER A 44 10.28 -12.89 15.93
CA SER A 44 10.11 -11.42 15.90
C SER A 44 9.46 -10.94 14.60
N PHE A 45 8.96 -9.69 14.58
CA PHE A 45 8.45 -9.11 13.33
C PHE A 45 9.56 -8.98 12.28
N MET A 46 10.73 -8.56 12.70
CA MET A 46 11.89 -8.48 11.79
C MET A 46 12.32 -9.87 11.34
N GLY A 47 12.32 -10.88 12.22
CA GLY A 47 12.59 -12.27 11.84
C GLY A 47 11.64 -12.79 10.77
N LEU A 48 10.36 -12.40 10.85
CA LEU A 48 9.36 -12.71 9.82
C LEU A 48 9.61 -11.94 8.52
N ALA A 49 9.78 -10.62 8.61
CA ALA A 49 9.85 -9.73 7.45
C ALA A 49 11.18 -9.82 6.67
N THR A 50 12.29 -10.17 7.35
CA THR A 50 13.62 -10.27 6.72
C THR A 50 13.98 -11.67 6.24
N ASN A 51 13.13 -12.67 6.50
CA ASN A 51 13.29 -14.02 5.99
C ASN A 51 12.39 -14.24 4.75
N PRO A 52 12.95 -14.41 3.54
CA PRO A 52 12.17 -14.59 2.32
C PRO A 52 11.15 -15.74 2.39
N HIS A 53 11.51 -16.84 3.02
CA HIS A 53 10.62 -18.01 3.17
C HIS A 53 9.39 -17.68 4.03
N TYR A 54 9.58 -17.10 5.22
CA TYR A 54 8.48 -16.69 6.07
C TYR A 54 7.62 -15.58 5.43
N ALA A 55 8.27 -14.61 4.76
CA ALA A 55 7.55 -13.56 4.02
C ALA A 55 6.69 -14.15 2.89
N CYS A 56 7.20 -15.18 2.19
CA CYS A 56 6.44 -15.92 1.19
C CYS A 56 5.26 -16.65 1.81
N GLU A 57 5.48 -17.44 2.86
CA GLU A 57 4.45 -18.21 3.55
C GLU A 57 3.28 -17.30 3.98
N VAL A 58 3.55 -16.23 4.72
CA VAL A 58 2.47 -15.35 5.20
C VAL A 58 1.79 -14.56 4.07
N THR A 59 2.49 -14.30 2.97
CA THR A 59 1.86 -13.67 1.79
C THR A 59 0.83 -14.59 1.15
N LEU A 60 1.08 -15.90 1.13
CA LEU A 60 0.20 -16.90 0.53
C LEU A 60 -1.01 -17.26 1.40
N GLN A 61 -0.89 -17.24 2.72
CA GLN A 61 -1.94 -17.63 3.66
C GLN A 61 -3.31 -17.02 3.35
N PRO A 62 -3.47 -15.69 3.17
CA PRO A 62 -4.77 -15.11 2.80
C PRO A 62 -5.23 -15.49 1.40
N VAL A 63 -4.30 -15.72 0.44
CA VAL A 63 -4.61 -16.13 -0.94
C VAL A 63 -5.09 -17.57 -0.99
N ASP A 64 -4.59 -18.42 -0.10
CA ASP A 64 -5.02 -19.83 0.01
C ASP A 64 -6.34 -19.96 0.78
N ARG A 65 -6.64 -19.02 1.68
CA ARG A 65 -7.88 -18.98 2.46
C ARG A 65 -9.05 -18.37 1.71
N TYR A 66 -8.80 -17.28 0.96
CA TYR A 66 -9.83 -16.50 0.28
C TYR A 66 -9.55 -16.39 -1.22
N PRO A 67 -10.58 -16.35 -2.07
CA PRO A 67 -10.41 -16.12 -3.50
C PRO A 67 -10.09 -14.65 -3.82
N LEU A 68 -8.98 -14.13 -3.28
CA LEU A 68 -8.53 -12.77 -3.53
C LEU A 68 -7.99 -12.60 -4.95
N ASP A 69 -8.11 -11.39 -5.51
CA ASP A 69 -7.70 -11.06 -6.87
C ASP A 69 -6.28 -10.49 -6.97
N ALA A 70 -5.63 -10.21 -5.85
CA ALA A 70 -4.23 -9.85 -5.79
C ALA A 70 -3.59 -10.28 -4.46
N ALA A 71 -2.32 -10.67 -4.53
CA ALA A 71 -1.44 -10.77 -3.38
C ALA A 71 -0.69 -9.45 -3.20
N ILE A 72 -0.32 -9.11 -1.96
CA ILE A 72 0.60 -8.03 -1.67
C ILE A 72 1.80 -8.60 -0.94
N LEU A 73 3.01 -8.21 -1.35
CA LEU A 73 4.26 -8.55 -0.71
C LEU A 73 4.18 -8.30 0.80
N PHE A 74 4.54 -9.30 1.61
CA PHE A 74 4.73 -9.08 3.04
C PHE A 74 6.08 -8.42 3.30
N SER A 75 6.06 -7.18 3.77
CA SER A 75 7.21 -6.37 4.13
C SER A 75 6.75 -5.23 5.05
N ASP A 76 7.65 -4.30 5.34
CA ASP A 76 7.33 -3.08 6.07
C ASP A 76 7.75 -1.83 5.30
N ILE A 77 7.02 -0.73 5.45
CA ILE A 77 7.36 0.55 4.81
C ILE A 77 8.69 1.13 5.33
N LEU A 78 9.12 0.73 6.53
CA LEU A 78 10.32 1.26 7.19
C LEU A 78 11.62 0.50 6.86
N THR A 79 11.55 -0.46 5.93
CA THR A 79 12.74 -1.18 5.43
C THR A 79 13.77 -0.26 4.78
N ILE A 80 13.32 0.79 4.07
CA ILE A 80 14.22 1.78 3.46
C ILE A 80 14.97 2.58 4.54
N PRO A 81 14.32 3.22 5.53
CA PRO A 81 15.04 3.88 6.62
C PRO A 81 15.97 2.96 7.40
N ASP A 82 15.60 1.70 7.59
CA ASP A 82 16.48 0.71 8.22
C ASP A 82 17.72 0.45 7.39
N ALA A 83 17.55 0.26 6.07
CA ALA A 83 18.66 0.11 5.12
C ALA A 83 19.57 1.35 5.06
N MET A 84 19.04 2.55 5.33
CA MET A 84 19.82 3.79 5.51
C MET A 84 20.64 3.81 6.80
N GLY A 85 20.52 2.78 7.67
CA GLY A 85 21.32 2.62 8.88
C GLY A 85 20.70 3.27 10.14
N LEU A 86 19.39 3.55 10.14
CA LEU A 86 18.72 4.15 11.29
C LEU A 86 18.47 3.16 12.44
N GLY A 87 18.55 1.84 12.18
CA GLY A 87 18.42 0.78 13.18
C GLY A 87 16.98 0.63 13.67
N LEU A 88 16.14 -0.01 12.82
CA LEU A 88 14.73 -0.28 13.10
C LEU A 88 14.57 -1.42 14.12
N SER A 89 13.70 -1.20 15.09
CA SER A 89 13.21 -2.23 16.02
C SER A 89 11.72 -2.09 16.24
N PHE A 90 11.06 -3.19 16.64
CA PHE A 90 9.66 -3.19 17.01
C PHE A 90 9.51 -3.56 18.49
N VAL A 91 9.01 -2.62 19.28
CA VAL A 91 8.77 -2.79 20.71
C VAL A 91 7.29 -3.16 20.92
N ALA A 92 7.05 -4.20 21.70
CA ALA A 92 5.69 -4.64 22.03
C ALA A 92 4.90 -3.51 22.67
N GLY A 93 3.74 -3.17 22.09
CA GLY A 93 2.87 -2.08 22.56
C GLY A 93 3.28 -0.66 22.15
N GLU A 94 4.51 -0.44 21.66
CA GLU A 94 5.01 0.89 21.28
C GLU A 94 5.17 1.06 19.75
N GLY A 95 5.19 -0.04 18.98
CA GLY A 95 5.37 -0.03 17.53
C GLY A 95 6.84 0.14 17.11
N PRO A 96 7.07 0.68 15.89
CA PRO A 96 8.41 0.83 15.34
C PRO A 96 9.21 1.93 16.07
N LYS A 97 10.50 1.67 16.29
CA LYS A 97 11.46 2.62 16.83
C LYS A 97 12.77 2.61 16.03
N PHE A 98 13.35 3.79 15.84
CA PHE A 98 14.68 3.96 15.27
C PHE A 98 15.69 4.31 16.33
N ALA A 99 16.81 3.58 16.36
CA ALA A 99 17.91 3.85 17.28
C ALA A 99 18.60 5.21 16.99
N LYS A 100 18.59 5.63 15.72
CA LYS A 100 19.25 6.86 15.24
C LYS A 100 18.26 7.74 14.47
N PRO A 101 17.34 8.45 15.17
CA PRO A 101 16.42 9.37 14.50
C PRO A 101 17.17 10.51 13.80
N VAL A 102 16.61 10.98 12.68
CA VAL A 102 17.22 12.02 11.84
C VAL A 102 16.90 13.40 12.43
N GLN A 103 17.75 13.86 13.34
CA GLN A 103 17.61 15.13 14.01
C GLN A 103 18.86 15.99 13.80
N GLY A 104 18.66 17.19 13.25
CA GLY A 104 19.75 18.12 12.96
C GLY A 104 20.50 17.86 11.65
N GLU A 105 21.32 18.82 11.26
CA GLU A 105 21.97 18.87 9.95
C GLU A 105 22.95 17.70 9.72
N ALA A 106 23.75 17.34 10.71
CA ALA A 106 24.71 16.25 10.59
C ALA A 106 24.02 14.90 10.28
N ALA A 107 22.87 14.61 10.93
CA ALA A 107 22.10 13.39 10.69
C ALA A 107 21.49 13.38 9.27
N VAL A 108 21.01 14.52 8.78
CA VAL A 108 20.46 14.64 7.42
C VAL A 108 21.57 14.43 6.38
N LYS A 109 22.73 15.05 6.57
CA LYS A 109 23.89 14.91 5.65
C LYS A 109 24.43 13.48 5.62
N ALA A 110 24.33 12.73 6.72
CA ALA A 110 24.76 11.34 6.80
C ALA A 110 23.82 10.35 6.09
N LEU A 111 22.59 10.75 5.74
CA LEU A 111 21.68 9.91 4.97
C LEU A 111 22.24 9.62 3.57
N TYR A 112 22.03 8.38 3.10
CA TYR A 112 22.40 7.95 1.76
C TYR A 112 21.24 7.13 1.15
N VAL A 113 21.24 7.01 -0.18
CA VAL A 113 20.31 6.13 -0.89
C VAL A 113 20.86 4.71 -0.86
N PRO A 114 20.19 3.75 -0.20
CA PRO A 114 20.68 2.39 -0.12
C PRO A 114 20.55 1.68 -1.48
N ASP A 115 21.54 0.83 -1.81
CA ASP A 115 21.42 -0.08 -2.94
C ASP A 115 20.44 -1.21 -2.57
N PRO A 116 19.33 -1.40 -3.33
CA PRO A 116 18.38 -2.48 -3.05
C PRO A 116 18.98 -3.88 -3.18
N SER A 117 20.05 -4.05 -3.94
CA SER A 117 20.73 -5.34 -4.12
C SER A 117 21.59 -5.77 -2.92
N ASP A 118 21.84 -4.86 -1.98
CA ASP A 118 22.58 -5.12 -0.74
C ASP A 118 21.60 -5.34 0.41
N LYS A 119 21.32 -4.30 1.21
CA LYS A 119 20.58 -4.43 2.46
C LYS A 119 19.09 -4.74 2.31
N LEU A 120 18.51 -4.51 1.14
CA LEU A 120 17.11 -4.80 0.82
C LEU A 120 16.96 -6.08 -0.04
N LYS A 121 18.05 -6.83 -0.25
CA LYS A 121 18.05 -8.04 -1.07
C LYS A 121 17.03 -9.09 -0.57
N TYR A 122 16.83 -9.23 0.73
CA TYR A 122 15.86 -10.14 1.30
C TYR A 122 14.42 -9.85 0.79
N VAL A 123 14.10 -8.60 0.48
CA VAL A 123 12.79 -8.22 -0.08
C VAL A 123 12.65 -8.71 -1.51
N THR A 124 13.67 -8.49 -2.35
CA THR A 124 13.67 -8.95 -3.74
C THR A 124 13.70 -10.48 -3.83
N ASP A 125 14.40 -11.14 -2.93
CA ASP A 125 14.41 -12.60 -2.81
C ASP A 125 13.00 -13.13 -2.43
N ALA A 126 12.32 -12.45 -1.48
CA ALA A 126 10.94 -12.77 -1.11
C ALA A 126 9.98 -12.59 -2.30
N VAL A 127 10.12 -11.51 -3.08
CA VAL A 127 9.32 -11.32 -4.31
C VAL A 127 9.50 -12.49 -5.27
N CYS A 128 10.74 -12.92 -5.52
CA CYS A 128 11.03 -14.05 -6.40
C CYS A 128 10.42 -15.37 -5.89
N GLU A 129 10.46 -15.61 -4.59
CA GLU A 129 9.89 -16.80 -3.95
C GLU A 129 8.37 -16.79 -4.02
N ILE A 130 7.74 -15.67 -3.66
CA ILE A 130 6.28 -15.48 -3.75
C ILE A 130 5.79 -15.67 -5.18
N LYS A 131 6.46 -15.08 -6.17
CA LYS A 131 6.06 -15.23 -7.59
C LYS A 131 6.10 -16.69 -8.05
N ARG A 132 7.11 -17.46 -7.64
CA ARG A 132 7.17 -18.90 -7.91
C ARG A 132 6.01 -19.65 -7.24
N ALA A 133 5.75 -19.37 -5.97
CA ALA A 133 4.73 -20.05 -5.18
C ALA A 133 3.29 -19.68 -5.63
N LEU A 134 3.05 -18.42 -6.04
CA LEU A 134 1.78 -18.02 -6.65
C LEU A 134 1.50 -18.75 -7.97
N ASN A 135 2.52 -19.21 -8.68
CA ASN A 135 2.38 -19.96 -9.94
C ASN A 135 1.38 -19.32 -10.93
N ASN A 136 1.46 -18.01 -11.07
CA ASN A 136 0.58 -17.19 -11.91
C ASN A 136 -0.93 -17.27 -11.57
N ARG A 137 -1.32 -17.68 -10.37
CA ARG A 137 -2.73 -17.68 -9.92
C ARG A 137 -3.31 -16.25 -10.01
N ILE A 138 -2.68 -15.31 -9.35
CA ILE A 138 -3.08 -13.89 -9.25
C ILE A 138 -1.85 -12.98 -9.30
N PRO A 139 -2.01 -11.67 -9.57
CA PRO A 139 -0.90 -10.72 -9.55
C PRO A 139 -0.36 -10.45 -8.14
N LEU A 140 0.92 -10.07 -8.07
CA LEU A 140 1.60 -9.64 -6.86
C LEU A 140 1.82 -8.13 -6.87
N ILE A 141 1.39 -7.45 -5.80
CA ILE A 141 1.62 -6.03 -5.56
C ILE A 141 2.91 -5.84 -4.78
N GLY A 142 3.85 -5.05 -5.31
CA GLY A 142 4.97 -4.49 -4.57
C GLY A 142 4.60 -3.14 -3.96
N PHE A 143 5.31 -2.70 -2.92
CA PHE A 143 4.98 -1.43 -2.31
C PHE A 143 6.15 -0.74 -1.60
N SER A 144 5.94 0.54 -1.27
CA SER A 144 6.77 1.33 -0.39
C SER A 144 5.94 2.35 0.38
N GLY A 145 6.49 2.88 1.48
CA GLY A 145 5.99 4.11 2.07
C GLY A 145 6.33 5.32 1.19
N SER A 146 5.53 6.40 1.27
CA SER A 146 5.85 7.67 0.62
C SER A 146 7.06 8.34 1.28
N PRO A 147 7.79 9.20 0.57
CA PRO A 147 8.92 9.94 1.15
C PRO A 147 8.54 10.75 2.39
N PHE A 148 7.36 11.37 2.41
CA PHE A 148 6.87 12.10 3.57
C PHE A 148 6.53 11.17 4.73
N THR A 149 5.84 10.05 4.47
CA THR A 149 5.54 9.05 5.51
C THR A 149 6.82 8.47 6.11
N LEU A 150 7.83 8.16 5.30
CA LEU A 150 9.13 7.71 5.79
C LEU A 150 9.82 8.78 6.63
N ALA A 151 9.83 10.04 6.17
CA ALA A 151 10.40 11.17 6.92
C ALA A 151 9.74 11.36 8.29
N CYS A 152 8.42 11.13 8.38
CA CYS A 152 7.69 11.17 9.64
C CYS A 152 8.31 10.24 10.69
N TYR A 153 8.52 8.98 10.35
CA TYR A 153 9.13 8.01 11.26
C TYR A 153 10.62 8.28 11.52
N MET A 154 11.36 8.67 10.46
CA MET A 154 12.81 8.94 10.56
C MET A 154 13.11 10.10 11.51
N VAL A 155 12.36 11.18 11.45
CA VAL A 155 12.58 12.39 12.25
C VAL A 155 12.02 12.24 13.68
N GLU A 156 10.80 11.68 13.83
CA GLU A 156 10.24 11.43 15.17
C GLU A 156 11.02 10.33 15.92
N GLY A 157 11.61 9.38 15.18
CA GLY A 157 12.25 8.19 15.74
C GLY A 157 11.29 7.05 16.03
N GLY A 158 10.02 7.16 15.61
CA GLY A 158 8.97 6.17 15.83
C GLY A 158 7.58 6.71 15.49
N SER A 159 6.54 6.02 16.00
CA SER A 159 5.16 6.48 15.86
C SER A 159 4.90 7.75 16.68
N SER A 160 4.06 8.65 16.15
CA SER A 160 3.65 9.87 16.82
C SER A 160 2.18 10.19 16.48
N SER A 161 1.48 10.83 17.39
CA SER A 161 0.09 11.27 17.17
C SER A 161 -0.01 12.50 16.28
N ASN A 162 1.00 13.37 16.27
CA ASN A 162 0.95 14.68 15.61
C ASN A 162 2.20 15.05 14.80
N TYR A 163 3.27 14.22 14.85
CA TYR A 163 4.54 14.47 14.13
C TYR A 163 5.10 15.88 14.33
N ARG A 164 5.18 16.31 15.60
CA ARG A 164 5.60 17.67 15.96
C ARG A 164 7.01 17.99 15.47
N LYS A 165 7.98 17.09 15.68
CA LYS A 165 9.39 17.31 15.30
C LYS A 165 9.53 17.43 13.77
N VAL A 166 8.78 16.60 13.03
CA VAL A 166 8.73 16.66 11.56
C VAL A 166 8.22 18.03 11.11
N LYS A 167 7.08 18.48 11.65
CA LYS A 167 6.48 19.77 11.30
C LYS A 167 7.37 20.94 11.71
N GLU A 168 8.04 20.85 12.87
CA GLU A 168 9.01 21.85 13.31
C GLU A 168 10.18 21.94 12.33
N MET A 169 10.77 20.80 11.92
CA MET A 169 11.85 20.78 10.92
C MET A 169 11.38 21.32 9.58
N MET A 170 10.20 20.91 9.11
CA MET A 170 9.61 21.34 7.85
C MET A 170 9.46 22.87 7.75
N TYR A 171 9.08 23.54 8.84
CA TYR A 171 8.89 24.98 8.85
C TYR A 171 10.15 25.78 9.20
N ARG A 172 11.02 25.27 10.09
CA ARG A 172 12.24 25.97 10.51
C ARG A 172 13.44 25.77 9.58
N ARG A 173 13.56 24.55 9.01
CA ARG A 173 14.67 24.14 8.14
C ARG A 173 14.14 23.37 6.95
N PRO A 174 13.34 24.04 6.10
CA PRO A 174 12.79 23.43 4.89
C PRO A 174 13.87 22.92 3.93
N ASP A 175 15.07 23.49 3.96
CA ASP A 175 16.25 23.03 3.26
C ASP A 175 16.63 21.59 3.65
N LEU A 176 16.79 21.32 4.94
CA LEU A 176 17.12 19.99 5.46
C LEU A 176 15.96 19.00 5.25
N PHE A 177 14.72 19.46 5.45
CA PHE A 177 13.57 18.59 5.25
C PHE A 177 13.42 18.16 3.79
N ASN A 178 13.63 19.06 2.84
CA ASN A 178 13.65 18.73 1.42
C ASN A 178 14.78 17.75 1.07
N GLU A 179 15.97 17.86 1.69
CA GLU A 179 17.05 16.90 1.50
C GLU A 179 16.67 15.48 1.96
N ILE A 180 15.94 15.35 3.09
CA ILE A 180 15.39 14.05 3.52
C ILE A 180 14.39 13.53 2.48
N LEU A 181 13.47 14.37 2.00
CA LEU A 181 12.46 13.98 1.02
C LEU A 181 13.09 13.55 -0.31
N GLU A 182 14.12 14.25 -0.79
CA GLU A 182 14.85 13.90 -2.02
C GLU A 182 15.53 12.53 -1.88
N LYS A 183 16.27 12.30 -0.80
CA LYS A 183 16.94 11.01 -0.55
C LYS A 183 15.92 9.87 -0.41
N ASN A 184 14.81 10.11 0.29
CA ASN A 184 13.73 9.13 0.39
C ASN A 184 13.09 8.85 -0.98
N THR A 185 12.87 9.88 -1.78
CA THR A 185 12.28 9.73 -3.13
C THR A 185 13.16 8.88 -4.02
N ASP A 186 14.48 9.15 -4.04
CA ASP A 186 15.44 8.35 -4.80
C ASP A 186 15.48 6.90 -4.32
N ALA A 187 15.48 6.69 -2.99
CA ALA A 187 15.47 5.36 -2.41
C ALA A 187 14.19 4.59 -2.74
N VAL A 188 13.02 5.24 -2.66
CA VAL A 188 11.73 4.62 -3.02
C VAL A 188 11.69 4.24 -4.50
N ILE A 189 12.18 5.10 -5.40
CA ILE A 189 12.25 4.80 -6.84
C ILE A 189 13.14 3.58 -7.09
N ALA A 190 14.35 3.57 -6.52
CA ALA A 190 15.27 2.45 -6.65
C ALA A 190 14.68 1.15 -6.11
N TYR A 191 14.05 1.20 -4.94
CA TYR A 191 13.45 0.06 -4.26
C TYR A 191 12.24 -0.52 -5.03
N LEU A 192 11.33 0.33 -5.52
CA LEU A 192 10.19 -0.12 -6.33
C LEU A 192 10.65 -0.70 -7.67
N ASN A 193 11.66 -0.10 -8.31
CA ASN A 193 12.23 -0.66 -9.54
C ASN A 193 12.88 -2.03 -9.31
N ALA A 194 13.56 -2.24 -8.17
CA ALA A 194 14.09 -3.55 -7.81
C ALA A 194 13.00 -4.60 -7.59
N GLN A 195 11.87 -4.22 -6.97
CA GLN A 195 10.70 -5.10 -6.83
C GLN A 195 10.09 -5.44 -8.19
N ILE A 196 9.97 -4.47 -9.11
CA ILE A 196 9.48 -4.69 -10.48
C ILE A 196 10.37 -5.68 -11.22
N GLU A 197 11.68 -5.51 -11.19
CA GLU A 197 12.62 -6.43 -11.82
C GLU A 197 12.54 -7.83 -11.22
N SER A 198 12.29 -7.95 -9.92
CA SER A 198 12.13 -9.23 -9.20
C SER A 198 10.80 -9.91 -9.48
N GLY A 199 9.81 -9.21 -10.04
CA GLY A 199 8.61 -9.87 -10.53
C GLY A 199 7.25 -9.36 -10.07
N VAL A 200 7.14 -8.26 -9.34
CA VAL A 200 5.81 -7.71 -9.01
C VAL A 200 5.07 -7.25 -10.25
N ASP A 201 3.75 -7.34 -10.23
CA ASP A 201 2.87 -7.04 -11.37
C ASP A 201 2.21 -5.66 -11.27
N ALA A 202 2.24 -5.05 -10.09
CA ALA A 202 1.81 -3.68 -9.81
C ALA A 202 2.62 -3.11 -8.64
N VAL A 203 2.67 -1.79 -8.51
CA VAL A 203 3.33 -1.13 -7.37
C VAL A 203 2.39 -0.15 -6.68
N MET A 204 2.54 -0.03 -5.36
CA MET A 204 1.73 0.87 -4.54
C MET A 204 2.60 1.72 -3.62
N VAL A 205 2.29 3.01 -3.50
CA VAL A 205 2.93 3.94 -2.57
C VAL A 205 1.94 4.33 -1.48
N PHE A 206 2.30 4.06 -0.22
CA PHE A 206 1.49 4.38 0.94
C PHE A 206 1.91 5.73 1.56
N ASP A 207 1.11 6.75 1.33
CA ASP A 207 1.26 8.08 1.95
C ASP A 207 0.36 8.19 3.20
N THR A 208 0.60 7.31 4.16
CA THR A 208 -0.22 7.14 5.36
C THR A 208 -0.36 8.42 6.18
N TRP A 209 0.67 9.27 6.19
CA TRP A 209 0.69 10.49 6.99
C TRP A 209 0.50 11.78 6.19
N GLY A 210 0.32 11.71 4.88
CA GLY A 210 0.06 12.87 4.02
C GLY A 210 -1.11 13.73 4.51
N GLY A 211 -2.21 13.10 4.91
CA GLY A 211 -3.39 13.80 5.42
C GLY A 211 -3.21 14.53 6.76
N THR A 212 -2.05 14.43 7.41
CA THR A 212 -1.72 15.25 8.60
C THR A 212 -1.18 16.64 8.26
N LEU A 213 -0.92 16.89 6.98
CA LEU A 213 -0.42 18.17 6.48
C LEU A 213 -1.56 19.18 6.27
N SER A 214 -1.21 20.47 6.32
CA SER A 214 -2.10 21.52 5.80
C SER A 214 -2.18 21.39 4.27
N HIS A 215 -3.20 22.01 3.68
CA HIS A 215 -3.40 21.95 2.23
C HIS A 215 -2.14 22.35 1.44
N GLU A 216 -1.57 23.50 1.73
CA GLU A 216 -0.36 23.99 1.07
C GLU A 216 0.89 23.13 1.35
N ALA A 217 1.02 22.63 2.59
CA ALA A 217 2.16 21.80 2.94
C ALA A 217 2.13 20.45 2.21
N TYR A 218 0.95 19.87 2.00
CA TYR A 218 0.81 18.66 1.18
C TYR A 218 1.27 18.89 -0.26
N LEU A 219 0.78 19.97 -0.88
CA LEU A 219 1.15 20.34 -2.26
C LEU A 219 2.65 20.63 -2.40
N LYS A 220 3.29 21.08 -1.32
CA LYS A 220 4.71 21.43 -1.32
C LYS A 220 5.64 20.26 -1.00
N PHE A 221 5.28 19.39 -0.04
CA PHE A 221 6.21 18.42 0.53
C PHE A 221 5.87 16.95 0.22
N SER A 222 4.59 16.57 0.04
CA SER A 222 4.23 15.18 -0.26
C SER A 222 3.94 14.96 -1.74
N LEU A 223 3.03 15.71 -2.32
CA LEU A 223 2.56 15.52 -3.69
C LEU A 223 3.67 15.53 -4.76
N PRO A 224 4.69 16.44 -4.72
CA PRO A 224 5.77 16.44 -5.71
C PRO A 224 6.63 15.18 -5.67
N CYS A 225 6.84 14.62 -4.46
CA CYS A 225 7.59 13.37 -4.29
C CYS A 225 6.80 12.19 -4.90
N LEU A 226 5.49 12.11 -4.63
CA LEU A 226 4.62 11.09 -5.22
C LEU A 226 4.62 11.17 -6.74
N LYS A 227 4.47 12.39 -7.30
CA LYS A 227 4.52 12.62 -8.74
C LYS A 227 5.86 12.18 -9.35
N ARG A 228 6.98 12.50 -8.70
CA ARG A 228 8.31 12.08 -9.15
C ARG A 228 8.45 10.56 -9.14
N ILE A 229 7.98 9.87 -8.09
CA ILE A 229 8.02 8.41 -8.00
C ILE A 229 7.23 7.79 -9.15
N VAL A 230 5.95 8.17 -9.30
CA VAL A 230 5.06 7.62 -10.34
C VAL A 230 5.63 7.77 -11.75
N ASN A 231 6.31 8.89 -12.03
CA ASN A 231 6.92 9.17 -13.34
C ASN A 231 8.31 8.56 -13.53
N SER A 232 8.94 8.02 -12.48
CA SER A 232 10.30 7.47 -12.52
C SER A 232 10.37 5.95 -12.34
N VAL A 233 9.33 5.32 -11.80
CA VAL A 233 9.25 3.86 -11.71
C VAL A 233 9.01 3.25 -13.09
N LYS A 234 9.53 2.03 -13.30
CA LYS A 234 9.32 1.28 -14.54
C LYS A 234 7.84 0.99 -14.73
N ARG A 235 7.32 1.34 -15.91
CA ARG A 235 5.90 1.17 -16.26
C ARG A 235 5.63 -0.10 -17.05
N GLU A 236 6.68 -0.85 -17.37
CA GLU A 236 6.61 -2.06 -18.18
C GLU A 236 7.73 -3.02 -17.79
N ARG A 237 7.44 -4.32 -17.85
CA ARG A 237 8.42 -5.39 -17.75
C ARG A 237 8.03 -6.52 -18.69
N HIS A 238 8.94 -6.92 -19.60
CA HIS A 238 8.72 -7.97 -20.61
C HIS A 238 7.46 -7.78 -21.46
N GLY A 239 7.16 -6.53 -21.87
CA GLY A 239 5.96 -6.20 -22.66
C GLY A 239 4.66 -6.15 -21.84
N GLN A 240 4.73 -6.33 -20.52
CA GLN A 240 3.58 -6.24 -19.63
C GLN A 240 3.59 -4.92 -18.86
N LYS A 241 2.50 -4.17 -18.92
CA LYS A 241 2.30 -2.93 -18.16
C LYS A 241 2.33 -3.22 -16.66
N ILE A 242 3.05 -2.37 -15.93
CA ILE A 242 3.12 -2.35 -14.45
C ILE A 242 2.36 -1.12 -13.96
N PRO A 243 1.09 -1.26 -13.54
CA PRO A 243 0.32 -0.14 -13.03
C PRO A 243 0.80 0.31 -11.65
N SER A 244 0.63 1.60 -11.38
CA SER A 244 0.97 2.22 -10.10
C SER A 244 -0.28 2.71 -9.37
N ILE A 245 -0.28 2.54 -8.05
CA ILE A 245 -1.34 2.95 -7.14
C ILE A 245 -0.74 3.93 -6.12
N VAL A 246 -1.41 5.03 -5.84
CA VAL A 246 -1.06 5.94 -4.75
C VAL A 246 -2.19 5.97 -3.74
N PHE A 247 -1.88 5.75 -2.47
CA PHE A 247 -2.82 5.84 -1.37
C PHE A 247 -2.39 6.94 -0.41
N THR A 248 -3.25 7.93 -0.18
CA THR A 248 -3.07 8.95 0.87
C THR A 248 -4.22 8.85 1.86
N LYS A 249 -3.92 8.55 3.12
CA LYS A 249 -4.92 8.59 4.18
C LYS A 249 -5.31 10.04 4.45
N GLY A 250 -6.61 10.35 4.48
CA GLY A 250 -7.12 11.71 4.60
C GLY A 250 -7.00 12.50 3.30
N CYS A 251 -7.10 11.83 2.14
CA CYS A 251 -6.86 12.42 0.82
C CYS A 251 -7.94 13.40 0.34
N ALA A 252 -9.11 13.46 0.98
CA ALA A 252 -10.27 14.22 0.52
C ALA A 252 -9.92 15.64 -0.01
N PRO A 253 -9.09 16.45 0.66
CA PRO A 253 -8.76 17.80 0.18
C PRO A 253 -7.93 17.86 -1.11
N TRP A 254 -7.29 16.76 -1.53
CA TRP A 254 -6.31 16.73 -2.63
C TRP A 254 -6.59 15.63 -3.66
N VAL A 255 -7.76 15.01 -3.63
CA VAL A 255 -8.09 13.91 -4.55
C VAL A 255 -7.89 14.31 -6.01
N LYS A 256 -8.26 15.55 -6.38
CA LYS A 256 -8.08 16.07 -7.73
C LYS A 256 -6.60 16.12 -8.10
N GLU A 257 -5.77 16.75 -7.27
CA GLU A 257 -4.34 16.88 -7.49
C GLU A 257 -3.63 15.54 -7.52
N ILE A 258 -4.01 14.60 -6.64
CA ILE A 258 -3.48 13.22 -6.65
C ILE A 258 -3.86 12.51 -7.95
N SER A 259 -5.06 12.73 -8.49
CA SER A 259 -5.48 12.11 -9.76
C SER A 259 -4.68 12.57 -10.98
N GLU A 260 -3.99 13.70 -10.87
CA GLU A 260 -3.26 14.34 -11.97
C GLU A 260 -1.74 14.04 -11.95
N ILE A 261 -1.23 13.26 -10.99
CA ILE A 261 0.22 12.96 -10.93
C ILE A 261 0.67 11.87 -11.91
N GLY A 262 -0.25 11.16 -12.56
CA GLY A 262 0.05 10.13 -13.56
C GLY A 262 0.00 8.70 -13.03
N ALA A 263 -0.51 8.45 -11.81
CA ALA A 263 -0.80 7.11 -11.32
C ALA A 263 -1.96 6.46 -12.10
N ASP A 264 -1.98 5.13 -12.20
CA ASP A 264 -3.09 4.40 -12.84
C ASP A 264 -4.32 4.33 -11.91
N ALA A 265 -4.08 4.31 -10.61
CA ALA A 265 -5.14 4.26 -9.60
C ALA A 265 -4.84 5.08 -8.36
N ILE A 266 -5.91 5.51 -7.68
CA ILE A 266 -5.87 6.15 -6.36
C ILE A 266 -6.53 5.21 -5.36
N GLY A 267 -5.81 4.89 -4.27
CA GLY A 267 -6.38 4.28 -3.08
C GLY A 267 -7.04 5.34 -2.20
N LEU A 268 -8.26 5.10 -1.80
CA LEU A 268 -9.09 6.02 -1.03
C LEU A 268 -9.35 5.46 0.37
N ASP A 269 -9.34 6.33 1.36
CA ASP A 269 -9.74 5.97 2.70
C ASP A 269 -11.27 6.08 2.91
N LEU A 270 -11.71 5.71 4.10
CA LEU A 270 -13.14 5.64 4.47
C LEU A 270 -13.85 7.02 4.54
N THR A 271 -13.13 8.14 4.38
CA THR A 271 -13.68 9.50 4.60
C THR A 271 -14.30 10.13 3.34
N VAL A 272 -14.22 9.44 2.19
CA VAL A 272 -14.72 9.93 0.92
C VAL A 272 -15.75 8.99 0.28
N SER A 273 -16.69 9.52 -0.52
CA SER A 273 -17.54 8.77 -1.41
C SER A 273 -16.81 8.43 -2.70
N LEU A 274 -16.85 7.16 -3.13
CA LEU A 274 -16.26 6.73 -4.40
C LEU A 274 -16.94 7.39 -5.59
N GLY A 275 -18.27 7.55 -5.54
CA GLY A 275 -19.05 8.20 -6.59
C GLY A 275 -18.70 9.67 -6.75
N GLU A 276 -18.54 10.42 -5.64
CA GLU A 276 -18.12 11.82 -5.66
C GLU A 276 -16.68 11.96 -6.20
N VAL A 277 -15.77 11.09 -5.75
CA VAL A 277 -14.38 11.09 -6.24
C VAL A 277 -14.33 10.76 -7.73
N ARG A 278 -15.11 9.78 -8.18
CA ARG A 278 -15.21 9.40 -9.59
C ARG A 278 -15.66 10.59 -10.45
N ALA A 279 -16.69 11.30 -10.01
CA ALA A 279 -17.18 12.51 -10.69
C ALA A 279 -16.13 13.63 -10.70
N LEU A 280 -15.46 13.87 -9.56
CA LEU A 280 -14.41 14.88 -9.42
C LEU A 280 -13.21 14.61 -10.32
N THR A 281 -12.79 13.36 -10.42
CA THR A 281 -11.65 12.93 -11.26
C THR A 281 -12.04 12.71 -12.72
N GLN A 282 -13.31 12.88 -13.07
CA GLN A 282 -13.84 12.64 -14.43
C GLN A 282 -13.51 11.24 -14.94
N ASP A 283 -13.50 10.27 -14.05
CA ASP A 283 -13.19 8.88 -14.35
C ASP A 283 -11.81 8.67 -15.05
N LYS A 284 -10.84 9.57 -14.81
CA LYS A 284 -9.51 9.51 -15.45
C LYS A 284 -8.62 8.41 -14.90
N VAL A 285 -8.75 8.08 -13.62
CA VAL A 285 -7.97 7.07 -12.90
C VAL A 285 -8.87 6.00 -12.32
N ALA A 286 -8.33 4.81 -12.10
CA ALA A 286 -9.04 3.79 -11.34
C ALA A 286 -9.11 4.16 -9.86
N LEU A 287 -10.18 3.77 -9.17
CA LEU A 287 -10.36 4.00 -7.75
C LEU A 287 -10.30 2.69 -6.98
N GLN A 288 -9.56 2.69 -5.87
CA GLN A 288 -9.42 1.55 -4.98
C GLN A 288 -9.91 1.91 -3.59
N GLY A 289 -10.82 1.14 -3.04
CA GLY A 289 -11.34 1.32 -1.69
C GLY A 289 -12.81 0.97 -1.59
N ASN A 290 -13.48 1.40 -0.52
CA ASN A 290 -12.93 2.08 0.68
C ASN A 290 -13.77 1.76 1.93
N LEU A 291 -14.16 0.48 2.08
CA LEU A 291 -14.98 0.05 3.22
C LEU A 291 -14.27 0.38 4.54
N ASP A 292 -15.03 0.91 5.52
CA ASP A 292 -14.51 1.07 6.88
C ASP A 292 -14.16 -0.30 7.48
N PRO A 293 -12.89 -0.53 7.89
CA PRO A 293 -12.50 -1.79 8.51
C PRO A 293 -13.28 -2.13 9.77
N SER A 294 -13.83 -1.15 10.48
CA SER A 294 -14.63 -1.36 11.69
C SER A 294 -15.94 -2.10 11.41
N VAL A 295 -16.43 -2.09 10.18
CA VAL A 295 -17.60 -2.86 9.76
C VAL A 295 -17.38 -4.36 9.93
N LEU A 296 -16.13 -4.84 9.84
CA LEU A 296 -15.80 -6.25 10.02
C LEU A 296 -16.09 -6.80 11.44
N PHE A 297 -16.34 -5.92 12.41
CA PHE A 297 -16.77 -6.31 13.75
C PHE A 297 -18.29 -6.45 13.91
N ALA A 298 -19.08 -6.06 12.90
CA ALA A 298 -20.53 -5.99 12.99
C ALA A 298 -21.26 -7.29 12.55
N GLY A 299 -20.50 -8.32 12.15
CA GLY A 299 -21.04 -9.60 11.67
C GLY A 299 -21.35 -9.62 10.18
N GLU A 300 -21.56 -10.83 9.63
CA GLU A 300 -21.63 -11.08 8.18
C GLU A 300 -22.72 -10.28 7.47
N ASP A 301 -23.95 -10.22 8.02
CA ASP A 301 -25.07 -9.54 7.37
C ASP A 301 -24.79 -8.06 7.16
N VAL A 302 -24.21 -7.40 8.19
CA VAL A 302 -23.85 -5.98 8.11
C VAL A 302 -22.71 -5.76 7.12
N VAL A 303 -21.70 -6.63 7.15
CA VAL A 303 -20.56 -6.57 6.21
C VAL A 303 -21.03 -6.68 4.77
N ARG A 304 -21.93 -7.63 4.47
CA ARG A 304 -22.53 -7.77 3.13
C ARG A 304 -23.29 -6.50 2.71
N GLN A 305 -24.08 -5.92 3.61
CA GLN A 305 -24.84 -4.69 3.34
C GLN A 305 -23.91 -3.50 3.06
N GLU A 306 -22.89 -3.30 3.88
CA GLU A 306 -21.95 -2.18 3.72
C GLU A 306 -21.05 -2.36 2.48
N ALA A 307 -20.66 -3.60 2.15
CA ALA A 307 -19.95 -3.88 0.90
C ALA A 307 -20.79 -3.51 -0.34
N ARG A 308 -22.11 -3.83 -0.32
CA ARG A 308 -23.04 -3.41 -1.37
C ARG A 308 -23.09 -1.90 -1.55
N LYS A 309 -23.17 -1.14 -0.44
CA LYS A 309 -23.19 0.33 -0.49
C LYS A 309 -21.92 0.90 -1.16
N VAL A 310 -20.74 0.36 -0.86
CA VAL A 310 -19.48 0.78 -1.52
C VAL A 310 -19.53 0.50 -3.02
N ILE A 311 -20.05 -0.66 -3.43
CA ILE A 311 -20.18 -1.03 -4.84
C ILE A 311 -21.22 -0.14 -5.55
N GLU A 312 -22.35 0.11 -4.89
CA GLU A 312 -23.43 0.97 -5.41
C GLU A 312 -22.99 2.43 -5.52
N ASP A 313 -22.22 2.94 -4.55
CA ASP A 313 -21.67 4.28 -4.56
C ASP A 313 -20.70 4.50 -5.76
N PHE A 314 -19.86 3.52 -6.06
CA PHE A 314 -19.07 3.57 -7.30
C PHE A 314 -19.95 3.50 -8.56
N GLY A 315 -20.98 2.68 -8.54
CA GLY A 315 -21.97 2.52 -9.62
C GLY A 315 -21.48 1.65 -10.77
N TYR A 316 -22.04 1.86 -11.96
CA TYR A 316 -21.72 1.07 -13.17
C TYR A 316 -20.25 1.20 -13.55
N VAL A 317 -19.55 0.07 -13.64
CA VAL A 317 -18.09 0.01 -13.82
C VAL A 317 -17.67 0.26 -15.27
N GLY A 318 -18.47 -0.20 -16.25
CA GLY A 318 -18.18 0.03 -17.67
C GLY A 318 -16.82 -0.54 -18.10
N ASN A 319 -15.90 0.36 -18.42
CA ASN A 319 -14.55 0.00 -18.84
C ASN A 319 -13.58 -0.28 -17.66
N GLY A 320 -14.07 -0.77 -16.55
CA GLY A 320 -13.23 -1.03 -15.38
C GLY A 320 -12.98 0.22 -14.52
N GLY A 321 -12.03 0.14 -13.60
CA GLY A 321 -11.62 1.27 -12.77
C GLY A 321 -12.06 1.19 -11.32
N HIS A 322 -12.72 0.12 -10.87
CA HIS A 322 -12.99 -0.15 -9.46
C HIS A 322 -12.22 -1.36 -8.96
N VAL A 323 -11.48 -1.19 -7.89
CA VAL A 323 -10.86 -2.24 -7.08
C VAL A 323 -11.41 -2.12 -5.67
N PHE A 324 -12.08 -3.15 -5.17
CA PHE A 324 -12.58 -3.13 -3.79
C PHE A 324 -11.43 -3.32 -2.81
N ASN A 325 -11.42 -2.52 -1.77
CA ASN A 325 -10.52 -2.64 -0.61
C ASN A 325 -11.16 -2.01 0.62
N LEU A 326 -10.52 -2.18 1.77
CA LEU A 326 -10.83 -1.39 2.95
C LEU A 326 -10.21 0.02 2.83
N GLY A 327 -10.81 0.99 3.54
CA GLY A 327 -10.28 2.35 3.65
C GLY A 327 -9.01 2.45 4.52
N HIS A 328 -8.63 1.36 5.19
CA HIS A 328 -7.37 1.15 5.93
C HIS A 328 -7.11 -0.35 6.11
N GLY A 329 -6.06 -0.74 6.83
CA GLY A 329 -5.72 -2.16 7.04
C GLY A 329 -6.70 -2.88 7.98
N ILE A 330 -6.87 -4.19 7.77
CA ILE A 330 -7.63 -5.09 8.65
C ILE A 330 -7.10 -4.99 10.08
N ASP A 331 -8.00 -4.95 11.05
CA ASP A 331 -7.64 -5.02 12.47
C ASP A 331 -7.30 -6.47 12.87
N LYS A 332 -6.40 -6.59 13.86
CA LYS A 332 -5.90 -7.88 14.35
C LYS A 332 -6.95 -8.76 15.04
N ASP A 333 -8.05 -8.17 15.47
CA ASP A 333 -9.11 -8.85 16.21
C ASP A 333 -10.33 -9.17 15.30
N THR A 334 -10.18 -8.98 13.96
CA THR A 334 -11.22 -9.33 12.98
C THR A 334 -11.40 -10.85 12.90
N ASP A 335 -12.65 -11.29 12.79
CA ASP A 335 -12.99 -12.70 12.53
C ASP A 335 -12.67 -13.06 11.05
N PRO A 336 -11.85 -14.09 10.79
CA PRO A 336 -11.55 -14.53 9.43
C PRO A 336 -12.78 -14.94 8.60
N GLU A 337 -13.83 -15.46 9.22
CA GLU A 337 -15.05 -15.89 8.51
C GLU A 337 -15.83 -14.70 7.96
N VAL A 338 -15.82 -13.58 8.67
CA VAL A 338 -16.44 -12.34 8.20
C VAL A 338 -15.70 -11.78 6.97
N VAL A 339 -14.39 -11.99 6.89
CA VAL A 339 -13.60 -11.63 5.70
C VAL A 339 -13.97 -12.51 4.50
N ALA A 340 -14.22 -13.82 4.73
CA ALA A 340 -14.71 -14.71 3.67
C ALA A 340 -16.06 -14.24 3.11
N ALA A 341 -16.99 -13.85 4.01
CA ALA A 341 -18.28 -13.30 3.62
C ALA A 341 -18.16 -11.99 2.81
N LEU A 342 -17.21 -11.11 3.18
CA LEU A 342 -16.92 -9.90 2.41
C LEU A 342 -16.48 -10.21 0.99
N VAL A 343 -15.50 -11.11 0.82
CA VAL A 343 -14.95 -11.46 -0.50
C VAL A 343 -16.03 -12.08 -1.39
N ASP A 344 -16.82 -13.01 -0.85
CA ASP A 344 -17.95 -13.63 -1.54
C ASP A 344 -18.98 -12.58 -2.01
N GLU A 345 -19.35 -11.66 -1.13
CA GLU A 345 -20.33 -10.61 -1.45
C GLU A 345 -19.82 -9.67 -2.55
N VAL A 346 -18.56 -9.23 -2.47
CA VAL A 346 -17.98 -8.34 -3.48
C VAL A 346 -17.99 -9.02 -4.84
N HIS A 347 -17.56 -10.28 -4.95
CA HIS A 347 -17.54 -11.01 -6.21
C HIS A 347 -18.93 -11.26 -6.78
N SER A 348 -19.87 -11.70 -5.95
CA SER A 348 -21.21 -12.06 -6.42
C SER A 348 -22.05 -10.83 -6.77
N TYR A 349 -22.09 -9.84 -5.86
CA TYR A 349 -22.96 -8.68 -6.00
C TYR A 349 -22.50 -7.70 -7.07
N SER A 350 -21.19 -7.53 -7.25
CA SER A 350 -20.66 -6.54 -8.20
C SER A 350 -20.92 -6.88 -9.67
N ARG A 351 -21.15 -8.15 -10.01
CA ARG A 351 -21.35 -8.60 -11.41
C ARG A 351 -22.42 -7.80 -12.16
N LYS A 352 -23.51 -7.44 -11.51
CA LYS A 352 -24.60 -6.64 -12.10
C LYS A 352 -24.17 -5.23 -12.52
N PHE A 353 -23.06 -4.72 -12.00
CA PHE A 353 -22.50 -3.42 -12.36
C PHE A 353 -21.46 -3.49 -13.49
N HIS A 354 -21.10 -4.70 -13.92
CA HIS A 354 -20.15 -4.96 -15.02
C HIS A 354 -20.83 -5.43 -16.29
N SER A 355 -22.03 -6.04 -16.20
CA SER A 355 -22.80 -6.49 -17.36
C SER A 355 -23.70 -5.36 -17.88
N ARG A 356 -23.66 -5.12 -19.18
CA ARG A 356 -24.71 -4.48 -19.96
C ARG A 356 -25.33 -5.47 -20.89
#